data_c8b68c983c341097641a27ce6f99a6a5
#
_entry.id   c8b68c983c341097641a27ce6f99a6a5
#
_cell.length_a   1.000
_cell.length_b   1.000
_cell.length_c   1.000
_cell.angle_alpha   90.00
_cell.angle_beta   90.00
_cell.angle_gamma   90.00
#
_symmetry.space_group_name_H-M   'P 1'
#
loop_
_entity.id
_entity.type
_entity.pdbx_description
1 polymer ?
#
loop_
_entity_poly.entity_id
_entity_poly.type
_entity_poly.pdbx_seq_one_letter_code
_entity_poly.pdbx_strand_id
1 'polypeptide(L)'
;MKEEEKIIKNTIKRTKEYDRTLSPYACKTSECQKLRKEESEHEEFDIRWPFEEDIDRILYCKSYQRYTDKTQALSFFQSAHISKRSIHVQWVSRIARQIGKGLNLNLDLIEAAALGHDLGHAPYGHVGERALNEKLQEKGFGYFCHNANSVRNILYLERNGKGYNVSLQVLDAILCHNGEMLSKKYEPDRKKTKKQFLQEYHDCWHKENASLDLKPMTLEGCVVRISDVISYIGKDIEDAMSVGILQKKDLPENVVKVLGDNNKSIMNKLIGDLMIHSYQKPYLRFSHEVFEALSSLLFF
;
A
#
# COMPACT_ATOMS: atom_id res chain seq x y z
N MET A 1 0.58 -24.87 31.53
CA MET A 1 -0.73 -24.20 31.75
C MET A 1 -0.61 -22.87 32.50
N LYS A 2 -0.28 -22.79 33.77
CA LYS A 2 -0.27 -21.49 34.51
C LYS A 2 0.71 -20.44 33.95
N GLU A 3 1.86 -20.85 33.42
CA GLU A 3 2.87 -19.95 32.88
C GLU A 3 2.51 -19.47 31.44
N GLU A 4 1.98 -20.35 30.62
CA GLU A 4 1.45 -20.09 29.28
C GLU A 4 0.29 -19.10 29.33
N GLU A 5 -0.70 -19.31 30.22
CA GLU A 5 -1.79 -18.35 30.44
C GLU A 5 -1.29 -16.97 30.86
N LYS A 6 -0.20 -16.91 31.65
CA LYS A 6 0.41 -15.66 32.08
C LYS A 6 1.07 -14.93 30.88
N ILE A 7 1.73 -15.67 30.00
CA ILE A 7 2.34 -15.11 28.78
C ILE A 7 1.24 -14.53 27.87
N ILE A 8 0.18 -15.29 27.59
CA ILE A 8 -0.95 -14.83 26.77
C ILE A 8 -1.58 -13.56 27.35
N LYS A 9 -1.88 -13.54 28.65
CA LYS A 9 -2.44 -12.36 29.33
C LYS A 9 -1.51 -11.14 29.24
N ASN A 10 -0.19 -11.35 29.37
CA ASN A 10 0.78 -10.28 29.25
C ASN A 10 0.86 -9.73 27.80
N THR A 11 0.77 -10.60 26.80
CA THR A 11 0.75 -10.20 25.40
C THR A 11 -0.49 -9.35 25.09
N ILE A 12 -1.68 -9.79 25.51
CA ILE A 12 -2.92 -9.00 25.37
C ILE A 12 -2.81 -7.65 26.09
N LYS A 13 -2.18 -7.60 27.26
CA LYS A 13 -1.96 -6.35 27.99
C LYS A 13 -1.05 -5.41 27.18
N ARG A 14 0.04 -5.93 26.61
CA ARG A 14 0.97 -5.14 25.75
C ARG A 14 0.28 -4.58 24.52
N THR A 15 -0.62 -5.35 23.88
CA THR A 15 -1.41 -4.85 22.74
C THR A 15 -2.25 -3.63 23.14
N LYS A 16 -2.91 -3.69 24.30
CA LYS A 16 -3.69 -2.55 24.82
C LYS A 16 -2.82 -1.34 25.17
N GLU A 17 -1.62 -1.59 25.71
CA GLU A 17 -0.66 -0.53 26.00
C GLU A 17 -0.14 0.11 24.71
N TYR A 18 0.17 -0.69 23.70
CA TYR A 18 0.55 -0.21 22.38
C TYR A 18 -0.55 0.67 21.75
N ASP A 19 -1.80 0.21 21.72
CA ASP A 19 -2.92 0.99 21.19
C ASP A 19 -3.07 2.37 21.87
N ARG A 20 -2.72 2.50 23.16
CA ARG A 20 -2.75 3.78 23.89
C ARG A 20 -1.64 4.74 23.47
N THR A 21 -0.53 4.23 22.95
CA THR A 21 0.59 5.06 22.48
C THR A 21 0.36 5.61 21.07
N LEU A 22 -0.57 5.01 20.32
CA LEU A 22 -0.88 5.44 18.96
C LEU A 22 -1.62 6.79 18.93
N SER A 23 -1.44 7.49 17.82
CA SER A 23 -2.18 8.72 17.52
C SER A 23 -3.70 8.52 17.68
N PRO A 24 -4.48 9.55 18.09
CA PRO A 24 -5.95 9.47 18.10
C PRO A 24 -6.53 9.26 16.69
N TYR A 25 -5.73 9.44 15.65
CA TYR A 25 -6.11 9.25 14.26
C TYR A 25 -5.66 7.90 13.69
N ALA A 26 -4.92 7.10 14.44
CA ALA A 26 -4.52 5.76 14.04
C ALA A 26 -5.66 4.75 14.19
N CYS A 27 -5.65 3.73 13.35
CA CYS A 27 -6.45 2.53 13.55
C CYS A 27 -5.82 1.69 14.67
N LYS A 28 -6.58 1.43 15.73
CA LYS A 28 -6.10 0.61 16.85
C LYS A 28 -6.11 -0.87 16.47
N THR A 29 -5.20 -1.64 17.06
CA THR A 29 -5.20 -3.11 16.90
C THR A 29 -6.51 -3.74 17.36
N SER A 30 -7.09 -3.18 18.44
CA SER A 30 -8.41 -3.58 18.96
C SER A 30 -9.59 -3.25 18.03
N GLU A 31 -9.41 -2.41 17.00
CA GLU A 31 -10.41 -2.05 16.00
C GLU A 31 -10.37 -2.96 14.76
N CYS A 32 -9.47 -3.95 14.75
CA CYS A 32 -9.35 -4.89 13.63
C CYS A 32 -10.67 -5.62 13.37
N GLN A 33 -11.11 -5.62 12.12
CA GLN A 33 -12.35 -6.29 11.70
C GLN A 33 -12.03 -7.32 10.63
N LYS A 34 -12.33 -8.59 10.89
CA LYS A 34 -12.24 -9.63 9.88
C LYS A 34 -13.43 -9.57 8.93
N LEU A 35 -13.18 -9.79 7.63
CA LEU A 35 -14.23 -9.73 6.62
C LEU A 35 -15.22 -10.90 6.74
N ARG A 36 -14.73 -12.10 7.10
CA ARG A 36 -15.55 -13.29 7.35
C ARG A 36 -15.64 -13.55 8.85
N LYS A 37 -16.74 -14.15 9.30
CA LYS A 37 -16.77 -14.74 10.64
C LYS A 37 -15.80 -15.94 10.61
N GLU A 38 -14.82 -15.96 11.50
CA GLU A 38 -13.98 -17.13 11.66
C GLU A 38 -14.85 -18.26 12.24
N GLU A 39 -14.93 -19.38 11.54
CA GLU A 39 -15.18 -20.65 12.14
C GLU A 39 -13.94 -20.89 13.00
N SER A 40 -14.11 -21.11 14.28
CA SER A 40 -13.12 -21.11 15.34
C SER A 40 -11.93 -22.05 15.09
N GLU A 41 -11.00 -21.64 14.22
CA GLU A 41 -9.64 -22.19 14.16
C GLU A 41 -8.67 -21.22 14.85
N HIS A 42 -9.04 -20.67 16.00
CA HIS A 42 -8.04 -20.11 16.88
C HIS A 42 -7.27 -21.29 17.46
N GLU A 43 -6.04 -21.47 16.98
CA GLU A 43 -5.10 -22.34 17.67
C GLU A 43 -4.98 -21.83 19.10
N GLU A 44 -5.06 -22.73 20.08
CA GLU A 44 -5.08 -22.44 21.53
C GLU A 44 -3.92 -21.54 21.99
N PHE A 45 -2.90 -21.36 21.14
CA PHE A 45 -1.65 -20.63 21.39
C PHE A 45 -1.34 -19.52 20.40
N ASP A 46 -2.30 -19.03 19.60
CA ASP A 46 -2.01 -17.91 18.69
C ASP A 46 -1.94 -16.60 19.50
N ILE A 47 -0.70 -16.12 19.71
CA ILE A 47 -0.40 -14.88 20.44
C ILE A 47 -0.11 -13.70 19.51
N ARG A 48 -0.20 -13.91 18.20
CA ARG A 48 0.04 -12.83 17.21
C ARG A 48 -1.05 -11.77 17.30
N TRP A 49 -0.65 -10.54 17.07
CA TRP A 49 -1.63 -9.47 16.95
C TRP A 49 -2.36 -9.55 15.60
N PRO A 50 -3.62 -9.11 15.51
CA PRO A 50 -4.44 -9.33 14.31
C PRO A 50 -3.84 -8.84 12.99
N PHE A 51 -3.11 -7.70 13.00
CA PHE A 51 -2.46 -7.20 11.79
C PHE A 51 -1.12 -7.88 11.49
N GLU A 52 -0.40 -8.38 12.52
CA GLU A 52 0.78 -9.25 12.34
C GLU A 52 0.40 -10.55 11.64
N GLU A 53 -0.73 -11.15 12.05
CA GLU A 53 -1.28 -12.32 11.38
C GLU A 53 -1.61 -12.05 9.91
N ASP A 54 -2.11 -10.84 9.58
CA ASP A 54 -2.38 -10.46 8.20
C ASP A 54 -1.07 -10.28 7.39
N ILE A 55 0.02 -9.79 8.00
CA ILE A 55 1.36 -9.75 7.37
C ILE A 55 1.78 -11.17 6.99
N ASP A 56 1.73 -12.11 7.93
CA ASP A 56 2.09 -13.51 7.69
C ASP A 56 1.26 -14.11 6.55
N ARG A 57 -0.06 -13.92 6.56
CA ARG A 57 -0.96 -14.42 5.49
C ARG A 57 -0.58 -13.88 4.12
N ILE A 58 -0.18 -12.60 4.04
CA ILE A 58 0.25 -11.98 2.77
C ILE A 58 1.61 -12.52 2.33
N LEU A 59 2.59 -12.61 3.24
CA LEU A 59 3.92 -13.12 2.92
C LEU A 59 3.90 -14.58 2.46
N TYR A 60 3.03 -15.42 3.04
CA TYR A 60 2.91 -16.84 2.69
C TYR A 60 2.07 -17.08 1.42
N CYS A 61 1.38 -16.07 0.87
CA CYS A 61 0.59 -16.30 -0.34
C CYS A 61 1.47 -16.52 -1.59
N LYS A 62 1.01 -17.37 -2.50
CA LYS A 62 1.70 -17.65 -3.77
C LYS A 62 1.78 -16.41 -4.66
N SER A 63 0.81 -15.51 -4.56
CA SER A 63 0.80 -14.25 -5.29
C SER A 63 1.97 -13.35 -4.86
N TYR A 64 2.36 -13.38 -3.58
CA TYR A 64 3.53 -12.65 -3.08
C TYR A 64 4.84 -13.21 -3.67
N GLN A 65 4.98 -14.54 -3.70
CA GLN A 65 6.15 -15.19 -4.30
C GLN A 65 6.33 -14.81 -5.78
N ARG A 66 5.24 -14.64 -6.53
CA ARG A 66 5.26 -14.22 -7.94
C ARG A 66 5.76 -12.79 -8.19
N TYR A 67 5.91 -11.97 -7.16
CA TYR A 67 6.54 -10.65 -7.31
C TYR A 67 7.98 -10.73 -7.85
N THR A 68 8.69 -11.83 -7.59
CA THR A 68 10.08 -12.03 -8.05
C THR A 68 10.20 -12.08 -9.57
N ASP A 69 9.12 -12.48 -10.27
CA ASP A 69 9.10 -12.61 -11.72
C ASP A 69 8.44 -11.44 -12.44
N LYS A 70 7.92 -10.46 -11.69
CA LYS A 70 7.30 -9.26 -12.24
C LYS A 70 8.29 -8.08 -12.23
N THR A 71 8.41 -7.39 -13.36
CA THR A 71 9.16 -6.14 -13.46
C THR A 71 8.37 -4.97 -12.90
N GLN A 72 9.06 -3.90 -12.49
CA GLN A 72 8.42 -2.65 -12.07
C GLN A 72 8.10 -1.79 -13.31
N ALA A 73 8.90 -0.85 -13.70
CA ALA A 73 8.63 0.04 -14.83
C ALA A 73 9.26 -0.46 -16.15
N LEU A 74 10.51 -0.90 -16.14
CA LEU A 74 11.29 -1.24 -17.33
C LEU A 74 11.25 -2.75 -17.61
N SER A 75 10.22 -3.19 -18.38
CA SER A 75 9.94 -4.62 -18.58
C SER A 75 10.87 -5.34 -19.55
N PHE A 76 11.58 -4.64 -20.42
CA PHE A 76 12.35 -5.24 -21.53
C PHE A 76 13.86 -5.24 -21.34
N PHE A 77 14.36 -4.71 -20.23
CA PHE A 77 15.80 -4.68 -19.97
C PHE A 77 16.22 -5.90 -19.14
N GLN A 78 17.13 -6.70 -19.70
CA GLN A 78 17.74 -7.85 -19.00
C GLN A 78 18.93 -7.37 -18.14
N SER A 79 18.65 -6.68 -17.05
CA SER A 79 19.67 -6.28 -16.08
C SER A 79 19.25 -6.65 -14.67
N ALA A 80 20.17 -7.26 -13.92
CA ALA A 80 19.95 -7.57 -12.50
C ALA A 80 19.80 -6.31 -11.61
N HIS A 81 20.17 -5.14 -12.14
CA HIS A 81 20.06 -3.86 -11.45
C HIS A 81 18.71 -3.17 -11.60
N ILE A 82 17.87 -3.61 -12.55
CA ILE A 82 16.53 -3.08 -12.73
C ILE A 82 15.59 -3.64 -11.67
N SER A 83 14.81 -2.75 -11.07
CA SER A 83 13.96 -3.07 -9.95
C SER A 83 12.86 -4.07 -10.32
N LYS A 84 12.77 -5.14 -9.54
CA LYS A 84 11.65 -6.06 -9.59
C LYS A 84 10.56 -5.62 -8.63
N ARG A 85 9.32 -6.02 -8.88
CA ARG A 85 8.17 -5.71 -8.04
C ARG A 85 8.32 -6.19 -6.60
N SER A 86 9.02 -7.30 -6.37
CA SER A 86 9.37 -7.78 -5.02
C SER A 86 10.19 -6.77 -4.21
N ILE A 87 11.08 -6.04 -4.85
CA ILE A 87 11.89 -5.00 -4.21
C ILE A 87 11.06 -3.73 -4.00
N HIS A 88 10.23 -3.37 -4.98
CA HIS A 88 9.34 -2.21 -4.87
C HIS A 88 8.42 -2.30 -3.65
N VAL A 89 7.70 -3.41 -3.45
CA VAL A 89 6.79 -3.54 -2.30
C VAL A 89 7.52 -3.47 -0.96
N GLN A 90 8.79 -3.93 -0.90
CA GLN A 90 9.64 -3.76 0.29
C GLN A 90 10.00 -2.28 0.52
N TRP A 91 10.30 -1.52 -0.54
CA TRP A 91 10.55 -0.08 -0.44
C TRP A 91 9.32 0.67 0.00
N VAL A 92 8.14 0.37 -0.58
CA VAL A 92 6.86 0.97 -0.15
C VAL A 92 6.63 0.70 1.33
N SER A 93 6.77 -0.55 1.77
CA SER A 93 6.62 -0.93 3.17
C SER A 93 7.60 -0.16 4.07
N ARG A 94 8.87 -0.05 3.67
CA ARG A 94 9.89 0.67 4.43
C ARG A 94 9.57 2.15 4.60
N ILE A 95 9.17 2.83 3.51
CA ILE A 95 8.80 4.25 3.50
C ILE A 95 7.53 4.46 4.33
N ALA A 96 6.51 3.65 4.10
CA ALA A 96 5.23 3.75 4.80
C ALA A 96 5.39 3.56 6.32
N ARG A 97 6.19 2.59 6.75
CA ARG A 97 6.53 2.38 8.16
C ARG A 97 7.33 3.53 8.76
N GLN A 98 8.22 4.17 7.99
CA GLN A 98 8.96 5.34 8.45
C GLN A 98 8.02 6.53 8.71
N ILE A 99 7.10 6.81 7.77
CA ILE A 99 6.08 7.84 7.91
C ILE A 99 5.14 7.50 9.07
N GLY A 100 4.63 6.27 9.12
CA GLY A 100 3.74 5.79 10.17
C GLY A 100 4.35 5.89 11.57
N LYS A 101 5.63 5.55 11.72
CA LYS A 101 6.37 5.71 12.98
C LYS A 101 6.45 7.18 13.41
N GLY A 102 6.74 8.10 12.48
CA GLY A 102 6.81 9.55 12.77
C GLY A 102 5.45 10.15 13.14
N LEU A 103 4.36 9.57 12.65
CA LEU A 103 2.99 10.01 12.92
C LEU A 103 2.29 9.21 14.02
N ASN A 104 2.96 8.25 14.67
CA ASN A 104 2.41 7.32 15.67
C ASN A 104 1.19 6.53 15.17
N LEU A 105 1.26 6.00 13.94
CA LEU A 105 0.23 5.16 13.33
C LEU A 105 0.52 3.67 13.56
N ASN A 106 -0.46 2.81 13.25
CA ASN A 106 -0.34 1.37 13.38
C ASN A 106 0.59 0.80 12.30
N LEU A 107 1.79 0.38 12.71
CA LEU A 107 2.83 -0.06 11.80
C LEU A 107 2.55 -1.43 11.17
N ASP A 108 1.82 -2.30 11.85
CA ASP A 108 1.52 -3.63 11.36
C ASP A 108 0.44 -3.58 10.28
N LEU A 109 -0.60 -2.73 10.46
CA LEU A 109 -1.58 -2.44 9.43
C LEU A 109 -0.91 -1.84 8.17
N ILE A 110 0.00 -0.88 8.37
CA ILE A 110 0.77 -0.26 7.28
C ILE A 110 1.59 -1.31 6.53
N GLU A 111 2.31 -2.17 7.24
CA GLU A 111 3.16 -3.20 6.65
C GLU A 111 2.34 -4.22 5.85
N ALA A 112 1.27 -4.76 6.44
CA ALA A 112 0.39 -5.70 5.77
C ALA A 112 -0.17 -5.11 4.47
N ALA A 113 -0.70 -3.89 4.51
CA ALA A 113 -1.25 -3.23 3.33
C ALA A 113 -0.18 -2.95 2.27
N ALA A 114 0.99 -2.44 2.68
CA ALA A 114 2.10 -2.14 1.76
C ALA A 114 2.68 -3.38 1.08
N LEU A 115 2.78 -4.51 1.78
CA LEU A 115 3.25 -5.76 1.19
C LEU A 115 2.22 -6.37 0.24
N GLY A 116 0.93 -6.14 0.50
CA GLY A 116 -0.17 -6.73 -0.26
C GLY A 116 -0.70 -5.89 -1.43
N HIS A 117 -0.34 -4.60 -1.54
CA HIS A 117 -1.00 -3.67 -2.45
C HIS A 117 -0.97 -4.11 -3.92
N ASP A 118 0.15 -4.61 -4.39
CA ASP A 118 0.43 -4.95 -5.80
C ASP A 118 0.22 -6.42 -6.17
N LEU A 119 -0.30 -7.28 -5.27
CA LEU A 119 -0.47 -8.73 -5.50
C LEU A 119 -1.21 -9.06 -6.81
N GLY A 120 -2.16 -8.22 -7.16
CA GLY A 120 -3.01 -8.35 -8.34
C GLY A 120 -2.45 -7.79 -9.63
N HIS A 121 -1.26 -7.21 -9.62
CA HIS A 121 -0.70 -6.56 -10.80
C HIS A 121 -0.48 -7.53 -11.94
N ALA A 122 -0.83 -7.12 -13.17
CA ALA A 122 -0.63 -7.91 -14.37
C ALA A 122 0.87 -8.05 -14.72
N PRO A 123 1.28 -9.10 -15.46
CA PRO A 123 2.57 -9.09 -16.13
C PRO A 123 2.70 -7.86 -17.04
N TYR A 124 3.91 -7.31 -17.17
CA TYR A 124 4.22 -6.10 -17.95
C TYR A 124 3.56 -4.81 -17.42
N GLY A 125 3.24 -4.75 -16.13
CA GLY A 125 2.73 -3.55 -15.47
C GLY A 125 1.43 -3.02 -16.09
N HIS A 126 1.34 -1.69 -16.24
CA HIS A 126 0.14 -1.03 -16.78
C HIS A 126 -0.14 -1.35 -18.27
N VAL A 127 0.86 -1.76 -19.05
CA VAL A 127 0.62 -2.22 -20.43
C VAL A 127 -0.19 -3.52 -20.42
N GLY A 128 0.20 -4.46 -19.58
CA GLY A 128 -0.53 -5.72 -19.40
C GLY A 128 -1.92 -5.50 -18.79
N GLU A 129 -2.04 -4.55 -17.86
CA GLU A 129 -3.32 -4.18 -17.25
C GLU A 129 -4.30 -3.62 -18.29
N ARG A 130 -3.84 -2.68 -19.13
CA ARG A 130 -4.67 -2.15 -20.25
C ARG A 130 -5.12 -3.24 -21.19
N ALA A 131 -4.21 -4.11 -21.63
CA ALA A 131 -4.55 -5.23 -22.52
C ALA A 131 -5.57 -6.19 -21.90
N LEU A 132 -5.45 -6.50 -20.60
CA LEU A 132 -6.46 -7.30 -19.88
C LEU A 132 -7.79 -6.57 -19.76
N ASN A 133 -7.77 -5.28 -19.48
CA ASN A 133 -8.98 -4.48 -19.37
C ASN A 133 -9.75 -4.43 -20.71
N GLU A 134 -9.05 -4.17 -21.81
CA GLU A 134 -9.63 -4.21 -23.17
C GLU A 134 -10.28 -5.58 -23.46
N LYS A 135 -9.58 -6.68 -23.16
CA LYS A 135 -10.11 -8.03 -23.39
C LYS A 135 -11.32 -8.37 -22.53
N LEU A 136 -11.38 -7.92 -21.29
CA LEU A 136 -12.56 -8.11 -20.44
C LEU A 136 -13.74 -7.32 -20.98
N GLN A 137 -13.55 -6.07 -21.41
CA GLN A 137 -14.59 -5.24 -22.01
C GLN A 137 -15.12 -5.84 -23.33
N GLU A 138 -14.22 -6.27 -24.24
CA GLU A 138 -14.58 -6.96 -25.49
C GLU A 138 -15.49 -8.20 -25.25
N LYS A 139 -15.25 -8.90 -24.13
CA LYS A 139 -16.01 -10.10 -23.75
C LYS A 139 -17.25 -9.81 -22.90
N GLY A 140 -17.49 -8.55 -22.53
CA GLY A 140 -18.60 -8.17 -21.66
C GLY A 140 -18.44 -8.59 -20.20
N PHE A 141 -17.21 -8.83 -19.73
CA PHE A 141 -16.90 -9.24 -18.36
C PHE A 141 -16.60 -8.06 -17.41
N GLY A 142 -16.73 -6.82 -17.89
CA GLY A 142 -16.49 -5.61 -17.11
C GLY A 142 -15.05 -5.11 -17.25
N TYR A 143 -14.49 -4.63 -16.15
CA TYR A 143 -13.21 -3.91 -16.12
C TYR A 143 -12.17 -4.66 -15.31
N PHE A 144 -10.89 -4.40 -15.57
CA PHE A 144 -9.77 -4.91 -14.80
C PHE A 144 -9.04 -3.75 -14.13
N CYS A 145 -8.82 -3.85 -12.83
CA CYS A 145 -7.84 -3.04 -12.13
C CYS A 145 -7.04 -3.90 -11.14
N HIS A 146 -5.75 -3.62 -11.02
CA HIS A 146 -4.85 -4.42 -10.18
C HIS A 146 -5.19 -4.36 -8.69
N ASN A 147 -5.71 -3.23 -8.21
CA ASN A 147 -6.19 -3.03 -6.84
C ASN A 147 -7.25 -4.07 -6.45
N ALA A 148 -8.34 -4.14 -7.24
CA ALA A 148 -9.40 -5.11 -7.00
C ALA A 148 -8.90 -6.54 -7.18
N ASN A 149 -7.97 -6.78 -8.13
CA ASN A 149 -7.38 -8.08 -8.34
C ASN A 149 -6.44 -8.49 -7.18
N SER A 150 -5.78 -7.54 -6.50
CA SER A 150 -5.02 -7.80 -5.27
C SER A 150 -5.94 -8.33 -4.17
N VAL A 151 -7.05 -7.66 -3.94
CA VAL A 151 -8.10 -8.12 -3.00
C VAL A 151 -8.66 -9.49 -3.39
N ARG A 152 -8.95 -9.70 -4.70
CA ARG A 152 -9.43 -10.97 -5.22
C ARG A 152 -8.46 -12.12 -4.96
N ASN A 153 -7.16 -11.90 -5.20
CA ASN A 153 -6.13 -12.91 -4.94
C ASN A 153 -6.17 -13.35 -3.48
N ILE A 154 -6.18 -12.41 -2.55
CA ILE A 154 -6.21 -12.70 -1.11
C ILE A 154 -7.50 -13.43 -0.72
N LEU A 155 -8.67 -12.93 -1.14
CA LEU A 155 -9.96 -13.41 -0.65
C LEU A 155 -10.42 -14.72 -1.30
N TYR A 156 -10.04 -14.97 -2.56
CA TYR A 156 -10.70 -16.02 -3.35
C TYR A 156 -9.76 -16.97 -4.09
N LEU A 157 -8.51 -16.57 -4.42
CA LEU A 157 -7.65 -17.40 -5.26
C LEU A 157 -6.59 -18.17 -4.47
N GLU A 158 -6.10 -17.61 -3.38
CA GLU A 158 -5.11 -18.27 -2.52
C GLU A 158 -5.70 -19.51 -1.82
N ARG A 159 -4.84 -20.37 -1.27
CA ARG A 159 -5.23 -21.60 -0.56
C ARG A 159 -6.16 -22.52 -1.37
N ASN A 160 -5.87 -22.69 -2.66
CA ASN A 160 -6.68 -23.50 -3.58
C ASN A 160 -8.15 -23.04 -3.67
N GLY A 161 -8.37 -21.72 -3.72
CA GLY A 161 -9.69 -21.11 -3.85
C GLY A 161 -10.41 -20.80 -2.54
N LYS A 162 -9.84 -21.18 -1.38
CA LYS A 162 -10.43 -20.86 -0.07
C LYS A 162 -10.17 -19.40 0.35
N GLY A 163 -9.05 -18.82 -0.12
CA GLY A 163 -8.57 -17.49 0.24
C GLY A 163 -8.14 -17.38 1.71
N TYR A 164 -7.69 -16.19 2.07
CA TYR A 164 -7.34 -15.82 3.43
C TYR A 164 -8.38 -14.87 4.02
N ASN A 165 -8.57 -14.92 5.34
CA ASN A 165 -9.44 -13.99 6.06
C ASN A 165 -8.64 -12.81 6.61
N VAL A 166 -8.10 -11.99 5.71
CA VAL A 166 -7.38 -10.74 6.04
C VAL A 166 -8.37 -9.69 6.54
N SER A 167 -7.93 -8.81 7.42
CA SER A 167 -8.77 -7.77 8.01
C SER A 167 -9.30 -6.78 6.97
N LEU A 168 -10.47 -6.23 7.25
CA LEU A 168 -11.15 -5.25 6.40
C LEU A 168 -10.27 -4.02 6.15
N GLN A 169 -9.57 -3.53 7.18
CA GLN A 169 -8.74 -2.35 7.08
C GLN A 169 -7.53 -2.57 6.15
N VAL A 170 -6.92 -3.75 6.18
CA VAL A 170 -5.82 -4.11 5.26
C VAL A 170 -6.35 -4.25 3.84
N LEU A 171 -7.47 -4.95 3.65
CA LEU A 171 -8.09 -5.12 2.33
C LEU A 171 -8.53 -3.79 1.72
N ASP A 172 -9.09 -2.88 2.53
CA ASP A 172 -9.48 -1.55 2.09
C ASP A 172 -8.27 -0.70 1.70
N ALA A 173 -7.20 -0.72 2.49
CA ALA A 173 -5.96 -0.03 2.17
C ALA A 173 -5.34 -0.56 0.86
N ILE A 174 -5.38 -1.88 0.62
CA ILE A 174 -4.97 -2.51 -0.63
C ILE A 174 -5.87 -2.07 -1.79
N LEU A 175 -7.18 -2.04 -1.61
CA LEU A 175 -8.12 -1.61 -2.66
C LEU A 175 -7.92 -0.14 -3.04
N CYS A 176 -7.63 0.71 -2.08
CA CYS A 176 -7.58 2.16 -2.23
C CYS A 176 -6.17 2.73 -2.47
N HIS A 177 -5.15 1.90 -2.71
CA HIS A 177 -3.75 2.35 -2.79
C HIS A 177 -3.45 3.20 -4.03
N ASN A 178 -4.36 3.34 -4.99
CA ASN A 178 -4.21 4.01 -6.27
C ASN A 178 -3.19 5.17 -6.25
N GLY A 179 -1.91 4.83 -6.46
CA GLY A 179 -0.77 5.74 -6.35
C GLY A 179 -0.58 6.67 -7.55
N GLU A 180 -1.29 6.42 -8.67
CA GLU A 180 -1.14 7.20 -9.90
C GLU A 180 -1.74 8.62 -9.78
N MET A 181 -2.64 8.85 -8.82
CA MET A 181 -3.28 10.14 -8.61
C MET A 181 -2.73 10.86 -7.39
N LEU A 182 -1.92 11.89 -7.64
CA LEU A 182 -1.46 12.78 -6.61
C LEU A 182 -2.62 13.64 -6.09
N SER A 183 -2.77 13.74 -4.78
CA SER A 183 -3.77 14.57 -4.13
C SER A 183 -3.13 15.61 -3.21
N LYS A 184 -3.67 16.83 -3.21
CA LYS A 184 -3.21 17.90 -2.29
C LYS A 184 -3.40 17.52 -0.81
N LYS A 185 -4.36 16.65 -0.53
CA LYS A 185 -4.72 16.19 0.81
C LYS A 185 -5.23 14.75 0.73
N TYR A 186 -4.65 13.87 1.54
CA TYR A 186 -5.10 12.49 1.70
C TYR A 186 -5.87 12.38 3.01
N GLU A 187 -7.16 12.21 2.92
CA GLU A 187 -8.08 12.15 4.07
C GLU A 187 -8.86 10.84 4.03
N PRO A 188 -8.79 10.02 5.11
CA PRO A 188 -9.50 8.75 5.15
C PRO A 188 -11.01 8.96 5.31
N ASP A 189 -11.80 8.07 4.74
CA ASP A 189 -13.22 7.94 5.07
C ASP A 189 -13.40 7.02 6.28
N ARG A 190 -13.29 7.61 7.47
CA ARG A 190 -13.41 6.90 8.75
C ARG A 190 -14.80 6.32 9.04
N LYS A 191 -15.80 6.70 8.25
CA LYS A 191 -17.17 6.20 8.36
C LYS A 191 -17.45 5.04 7.43
N LYS A 192 -16.49 4.70 6.57
CA LYS A 192 -16.62 3.59 5.62
C LYS A 192 -16.93 2.29 6.35
N THR A 193 -17.99 1.66 5.93
CA THR A 193 -18.47 0.38 6.47
C THR A 193 -18.02 -0.79 5.59
N LYS A 194 -18.10 -2.01 6.13
CA LYS A 194 -17.91 -3.24 5.36
C LYS A 194 -18.79 -3.31 4.12
N LYS A 195 -20.06 -2.84 4.20
CA LYS A 195 -20.98 -2.81 3.05
C LYS A 195 -20.47 -1.89 1.95
N GLN A 196 -19.95 -0.72 2.31
CA GLN A 196 -19.39 0.24 1.35
C GLN A 196 -18.10 -0.33 0.71
N PHE A 197 -17.20 -0.92 1.48
CA PHE A 197 -16.03 -1.60 0.94
C PHE A 197 -16.41 -2.68 -0.09
N LEU A 198 -17.37 -3.53 0.23
CA LEU A 198 -17.83 -4.57 -0.71
C LEU A 198 -18.47 -3.97 -1.98
N GLN A 199 -19.16 -2.85 -1.85
CA GLN A 199 -19.73 -2.13 -3.00
C GLN A 199 -18.61 -1.50 -3.86
N GLU A 200 -17.64 -0.84 -3.25
CA GLU A 200 -16.48 -0.27 -3.95
C GLU A 200 -15.66 -1.36 -4.67
N TYR A 201 -15.42 -2.49 -3.99
CA TYR A 201 -14.77 -3.65 -4.59
C TYR A 201 -15.55 -4.19 -5.79
N HIS A 202 -16.88 -4.31 -5.68
CA HIS A 202 -17.75 -4.71 -6.78
C HIS A 202 -17.70 -3.70 -7.93
N ASP A 203 -17.77 -2.41 -7.63
CA ASP A 203 -17.77 -1.33 -8.62
C ASP A 203 -16.47 -1.30 -9.44
N CYS A 204 -15.32 -1.64 -8.86
CA CYS A 204 -14.06 -1.76 -9.59
C CYS A 204 -14.08 -2.80 -10.72
N TRP A 205 -14.98 -3.79 -10.68
CA TRP A 205 -15.14 -4.79 -11.73
C TRP A 205 -16.21 -4.42 -12.75
N HIS A 206 -17.11 -3.50 -12.42
CA HIS A 206 -18.34 -3.25 -13.22
C HIS A 206 -18.46 -1.81 -13.72
N LYS A 207 -17.65 -0.89 -13.20
CA LYS A 207 -17.67 0.52 -13.59
C LYS A 207 -16.28 0.97 -14.03
N GLU A 208 -16.25 1.72 -15.12
CA GLU A 208 -15.01 2.30 -15.62
C GLU A 208 -14.40 3.25 -14.59
N ASN A 209 -13.08 3.15 -14.40
CA ASN A 209 -12.29 4.04 -13.54
C ASN A 209 -12.76 4.11 -12.07
N ALA A 210 -13.57 3.15 -11.60
CA ALA A 210 -14.10 3.17 -10.24
C ALA A 210 -13.05 3.18 -9.14
N SER A 211 -11.83 2.69 -9.42
CA SER A 211 -10.73 2.69 -8.45
C SER A 211 -10.14 4.08 -8.21
N LEU A 212 -10.32 5.05 -9.12
CA LEU A 212 -9.65 6.36 -9.07
C LEU A 212 -10.12 7.22 -7.88
N ASP A 213 -11.40 7.16 -7.54
CA ASP A 213 -12.02 8.00 -6.51
C ASP A 213 -12.07 7.36 -5.13
N LEU A 214 -11.52 6.15 -4.97
CA LEU A 214 -11.52 5.44 -3.71
C LEU A 214 -10.71 6.15 -2.64
N LYS A 215 -11.27 6.20 -1.43
CA LYS A 215 -10.62 6.76 -0.24
C LYS A 215 -10.40 5.64 0.78
N PRO A 216 -9.18 5.48 1.31
CA PRO A 216 -8.95 4.52 2.39
C PRO A 216 -9.80 4.82 3.63
N MET A 217 -10.23 3.78 4.35
CA MET A 217 -10.97 3.95 5.61
C MET A 217 -10.07 4.38 6.77
N THR A 218 -8.74 4.22 6.64
CA THR A 218 -7.76 4.51 7.69
C THR A 218 -6.69 5.48 7.21
N LEU A 219 -6.06 6.18 8.15
CA LEU A 219 -4.93 7.06 7.85
C LEU A 219 -3.71 6.25 7.41
N GLU A 220 -3.58 5.02 7.91
CA GLU A 220 -2.59 4.04 7.50
C GLU A 220 -2.71 3.70 6.01
N GLY A 221 -3.93 3.50 5.51
CA GLY A 221 -4.18 3.32 4.07
C GLY A 221 -3.78 4.54 3.24
N CYS A 222 -4.00 5.74 3.74
CA CYS A 222 -3.50 6.97 3.11
C CYS A 222 -1.97 7.02 3.08
N VAL A 223 -1.29 6.55 4.15
CA VAL A 223 0.17 6.45 4.19
C VAL A 223 0.68 5.46 3.14
N VAL A 224 0.07 4.30 3.01
CA VAL A 224 0.46 3.32 1.99
C VAL A 224 0.33 3.91 0.59
N ARG A 225 -0.80 4.56 0.28
CA ARG A 225 -1.05 5.20 -1.01
C ARG A 225 0.02 6.22 -1.39
N ILE A 226 0.39 7.14 -0.48
CA ILE A 226 1.42 8.15 -0.79
C ILE A 226 2.83 7.56 -0.78
N SER A 227 3.07 6.51 0.00
CA SER A 227 4.37 5.84 0.05
C SER A 227 4.69 5.10 -1.25
N ASP A 228 3.68 4.57 -1.93
CA ASP A 228 3.81 4.00 -3.26
C ASP A 228 4.30 5.07 -4.25
N VAL A 229 3.63 6.23 -4.31
CA VAL A 229 4.07 7.39 -5.13
C VAL A 229 5.53 7.76 -4.85
N ILE A 230 5.88 7.95 -3.57
CA ILE A 230 7.23 8.34 -3.17
C ILE A 230 8.26 7.28 -3.60
N SER A 231 7.91 6.00 -3.46
CA SER A 231 8.81 4.87 -3.75
C SER A 231 9.16 4.77 -5.24
N TYR A 232 8.17 4.83 -6.12
CA TYR A 232 8.44 4.67 -7.55
C TYR A 232 9.14 5.88 -8.14
N ILE A 233 8.79 7.11 -7.77
CA ILE A 233 9.46 8.32 -8.29
C ILE A 233 10.96 8.27 -8.05
N GLY A 234 11.39 8.01 -6.82
CA GLY A 234 12.82 7.98 -6.51
C GLY A 234 13.57 6.89 -7.28
N LYS A 235 12.95 5.72 -7.43
CA LYS A 235 13.59 4.58 -8.07
C LYS A 235 13.56 4.65 -9.59
N ASP A 236 12.47 5.12 -10.19
CA ASP A 236 12.34 5.23 -11.64
C ASP A 236 13.33 6.26 -12.19
N ILE A 237 13.57 7.36 -11.49
CA ILE A 237 14.63 8.33 -11.83
C ILE A 237 16.01 7.65 -11.81
N GLU A 238 16.32 6.90 -10.76
CA GLU A 238 17.60 6.20 -10.61
C GLU A 238 17.79 5.14 -11.70
N ASP A 239 16.75 4.35 -11.98
CA ASP A 239 16.76 3.33 -13.03
C ASP A 239 16.90 3.97 -14.43
N ALA A 240 16.17 5.05 -14.73
CA ALA A 240 16.28 5.79 -15.98
C ALA A 240 17.68 6.41 -16.18
N MET A 241 18.29 6.93 -15.10
CA MET A 241 19.68 7.41 -15.15
C MET A 241 20.68 6.26 -15.37
N SER A 242 20.47 5.11 -14.74
CA SER A 242 21.38 3.95 -14.86
C SER A 242 21.42 3.34 -16.25
N VAL A 243 20.31 3.41 -17.00
CA VAL A 243 20.24 2.95 -18.40
C VAL A 243 20.46 4.05 -19.42
N GLY A 244 20.80 5.28 -18.98
CA GLY A 244 21.16 6.40 -19.84
C GLY A 244 20.00 7.09 -20.54
N ILE A 245 18.76 6.83 -20.15
CA ILE A 245 17.55 7.50 -20.66
C ILE A 245 17.46 8.92 -20.11
N LEU A 246 17.86 9.15 -18.85
CA LEU A 246 17.79 10.41 -18.15
C LEU A 246 19.17 10.84 -17.65
N GLN A 247 19.45 12.14 -17.66
CA GLN A 247 20.61 12.75 -17.03
C GLN A 247 20.17 13.75 -15.95
N LYS A 248 21.01 14.01 -14.95
CA LYS A 248 20.69 14.99 -13.88
C LYS A 248 20.29 16.38 -14.38
N LYS A 249 20.91 16.82 -15.48
CA LYS A 249 20.62 18.12 -16.11
C LYS A 249 19.22 18.21 -16.74
N ASP A 250 18.59 17.08 -16.99
CA ASP A 250 17.27 17.02 -17.61
C ASP A 250 16.14 17.23 -16.57
N LEU A 251 16.46 17.08 -15.27
CA LEU A 251 15.48 17.32 -14.21
C LEU A 251 15.02 18.79 -14.20
N PRO A 252 13.70 19.04 -14.01
CA PRO A 252 13.19 20.42 -13.93
C PRO A 252 13.85 21.24 -12.82
N GLU A 253 14.18 22.49 -13.07
CA GLU A 253 14.87 23.38 -12.11
C GLU A 253 14.12 23.52 -10.78
N ASN A 254 12.79 23.63 -10.83
CA ASN A 254 11.96 23.71 -9.64
C ASN A 254 12.05 22.44 -8.79
N VAL A 255 12.15 21.27 -9.40
CA VAL A 255 12.34 19.98 -8.72
C VAL A 255 13.70 19.94 -8.04
N VAL A 256 14.77 20.25 -8.77
CA VAL A 256 16.14 20.26 -8.23
C VAL A 256 16.26 21.23 -7.05
N LYS A 257 15.68 22.42 -7.17
CA LYS A 257 15.70 23.46 -6.12
C LYS A 257 14.98 23.02 -4.84
N VAL A 258 13.82 22.33 -4.96
CA VAL A 258 12.94 22.01 -3.83
C VAL A 258 13.22 20.63 -3.27
N LEU A 259 13.37 19.62 -4.12
CA LEU A 259 13.51 18.22 -3.74
C LEU A 259 14.97 17.73 -3.78
N GLY A 260 15.81 18.36 -4.61
CA GLY A 260 17.17 17.93 -4.87
C GLY A 260 17.30 17.17 -6.20
N ASP A 261 18.51 16.67 -6.48
CA ASP A 261 18.91 16.09 -7.77
C ASP A 261 19.25 14.59 -7.70
N ASN A 262 18.96 13.96 -6.59
CA ASN A 262 19.23 12.54 -6.37
C ASN A 262 18.18 11.87 -5.48
N ASN A 263 18.04 10.56 -5.60
CA ASN A 263 17.05 9.78 -4.88
C ASN A 263 17.05 10.06 -3.35
N LYS A 264 18.21 10.11 -2.72
CA LYS A 264 18.32 10.34 -1.27
C LYS A 264 17.75 11.69 -0.85
N SER A 265 18.07 12.77 -1.56
CA SER A 265 17.57 14.12 -1.24
C SER A 265 16.07 14.22 -1.48
N ILE A 266 15.57 13.70 -2.60
CA ILE A 266 14.15 13.67 -2.96
C ILE A 266 13.36 12.92 -1.87
N MET A 267 13.77 11.70 -1.53
CA MET A 267 13.12 10.88 -0.52
C MET A 267 13.08 11.54 0.86
N ASN A 268 14.23 12.09 1.32
CA ASN A 268 14.31 12.76 2.60
C ASN A 268 13.41 13.99 2.66
N LYS A 269 13.36 14.78 1.58
CA LYS A 269 12.52 15.98 1.50
C LYS A 269 11.04 15.61 1.52
N LEU A 270 10.62 14.65 0.69
CA LEU A 270 9.23 14.21 0.62
C LEU A 270 8.74 13.62 1.95
N ILE A 271 9.49 12.69 2.53
CA ILE A 271 9.10 12.06 3.80
C ILE A 271 9.07 13.08 4.94
N GLY A 272 10.09 13.92 5.04
CA GLY A 272 10.19 14.92 6.11
C GLY A 272 9.08 15.97 6.02
N ASP A 273 8.83 16.52 4.82
CA ASP A 273 7.78 17.52 4.59
C ASP A 273 6.38 16.96 4.87
N LEU A 274 6.11 15.73 4.38
CA LEU A 274 4.83 15.06 4.64
C LEU A 274 4.59 14.89 6.14
N MET A 275 5.60 14.40 6.89
CA MET A 275 5.47 14.19 8.34
C MET A 275 5.23 15.51 9.07
N ILE A 276 5.98 16.58 8.76
CA ILE A 276 5.84 17.90 9.39
C ILE A 276 4.42 18.46 9.20
N HIS A 277 3.88 18.37 7.99
CA HIS A 277 2.58 18.96 7.66
C HIS A 277 1.38 18.07 8.02
N SER A 278 1.63 16.81 8.42
CA SER A 278 0.60 15.84 8.80
C SER A 278 0.60 15.47 10.29
N TYR A 279 1.62 15.89 11.06
CA TYR A 279 1.74 15.55 12.47
C TYR A 279 0.52 15.99 13.28
N GLN A 280 -0.08 15.07 14.02
CA GLN A 280 -1.31 15.27 14.79
C GLN A 280 -2.49 15.84 13.97
N LYS A 281 -2.60 15.44 12.69
CA LYS A 281 -3.72 15.80 11.83
C LYS A 281 -4.50 14.56 11.41
N PRO A 282 -5.81 14.67 11.12
CA PRO A 282 -6.63 13.57 10.61
C PRO A 282 -6.42 13.29 9.11
N TYR A 283 -5.39 13.83 8.51
CA TYR A 283 -5.07 13.74 7.10
C TYR A 283 -3.56 13.85 6.86
N LEU A 284 -3.12 13.48 5.65
CA LEU A 284 -1.76 13.71 5.17
C LEU A 284 -1.77 14.82 4.11
N ARG A 285 -0.74 15.66 4.12
CA ARG A 285 -0.49 16.64 3.08
C ARG A 285 0.97 17.03 3.01
N PHE A 286 1.40 17.49 1.84
CA PHE A 286 2.66 18.22 1.66
C PHE A 286 2.48 19.73 1.88
N SER A 287 3.58 20.45 2.06
CA SER A 287 3.59 21.90 1.82
C SER A 287 3.25 22.19 0.36
N HIS A 288 2.82 23.41 0.06
CA HIS A 288 2.49 23.79 -1.32
C HIS A 288 3.70 23.66 -2.25
N GLU A 289 4.86 24.11 -1.80
CA GLU A 289 6.10 24.09 -2.58
C GLU A 289 6.53 22.66 -2.95
N VAL A 290 6.51 21.75 -1.98
CA VAL A 290 6.87 20.34 -2.19
C VAL A 290 5.82 19.63 -3.05
N PHE A 291 4.54 19.93 -2.88
CA PHE A 291 3.48 19.38 -3.71
C PHE A 291 3.63 19.76 -5.19
N GLU A 292 3.88 21.05 -5.49
CA GLU A 292 4.08 21.52 -6.87
C GLU A 292 5.33 20.90 -7.51
N ALA A 293 6.44 20.81 -6.75
CA ALA A 293 7.66 20.17 -7.24
C ALA A 293 7.44 18.66 -7.51
N LEU A 294 6.73 17.97 -6.61
CA LEU A 294 6.37 16.55 -6.78
C LEU A 294 5.44 16.36 -7.97
N SER A 295 4.47 17.25 -8.15
CA SER A 295 3.56 17.25 -9.31
C SER A 295 4.33 17.43 -10.61
N SER A 296 5.27 18.38 -10.65
CA SER A 296 6.13 18.59 -11.83
C SER A 296 6.98 17.36 -12.17
N LEU A 297 7.44 16.64 -11.13
CA LEU A 297 8.25 15.45 -11.31
C LEU A 297 7.46 14.25 -11.83
N LEU A 298 6.19 14.15 -11.49
CA LEU A 298 5.29 13.07 -11.95
C LEU A 298 4.90 13.21 -13.43
N PHE A 299 4.89 14.44 -13.96
CA PHE A 299 4.55 14.71 -15.36
C PHE A 299 5.78 14.91 -16.25
N PHE A 300 6.96 14.79 -15.68
CA PHE A 300 8.24 14.83 -16.36
C PHE A 300 8.61 13.49 -16.98
#